data_d1d4f0c490dfa2cb9003b7aa95e6aec9
#
_entry.id   d1d4f0c490dfa2cb9003b7aa95e6aec9
#
_cell.length_a   1.000
_cell.length_b   1.000
_cell.length_c   1.000
_cell.angle_alpha   90.00
_cell.angle_beta   90.00
_cell.angle_gamma   90.00
#
_symmetry.space_group_name_H-M   'P 1'
#
loop_
_entity.id
_entity.type
_entity.pdbx_description
1 polymer ?
#
loop_
_entity_poly.entity_id
_entity_poly.type
_entity_poly.pdbx_seq_one_letter_code
_entity_poly.pdbx_strand_id
1 'polypeptide(L)'
;LGRLSEIQKDGQMQTRYGYDAFGNRTWKEESGERTSYQYNALNQMVSERQGGIRREYGYDKRGNLTSILENGTWKKQYVYGAINRLEEAVDAAGKQARYQYNGLGHRVGKQEGVLPKEKLEKLDPQSRIGMEIGNSRQITYTLDLTRQYYNLLERTEENRNQRYFWDGNVAAYEENGERNYYLQDELGSPLRIEDSAGILKESYGYGAFGEDLYQNQGKIQPFGYTGYQRDE
;
A
#
# COMPACT_ATOMS: atom_id res chain seq x y z
N LEU A 1 18.80 15.45 14.45
CA LEU A 1 19.34 15.37 13.11
C LEU A 1 18.23 15.18 12.08
N GLY A 2 17.90 16.26 11.27
CA GLY A 2 17.24 16.13 9.97
C GLY A 2 15.83 15.52 9.92
N ARG A 3 15.02 15.59 11.00
CA ARG A 3 13.63 15.13 10.95
C ARG A 3 12.70 16.28 10.61
N LEU A 4 11.69 15.98 9.78
CA LEU A 4 10.67 16.96 9.42
C LEU A 4 9.86 17.32 10.67
N SER A 5 9.98 18.56 11.16
CA SER A 5 9.25 19.05 12.33
C SER A 5 7.97 19.79 11.97
N GLU A 6 7.93 20.40 10.78
CA GLU A 6 6.77 21.17 10.35
C GLU A 6 6.67 21.29 8.83
N ILE A 7 5.46 21.48 8.33
CA ILE A 7 5.15 21.81 6.95
C ILE A 7 4.41 23.14 6.95
N GLN A 8 4.87 24.08 6.10
CA GLN A 8 4.21 25.35 5.85
C GLN A 8 3.82 25.45 4.38
N LYS A 9 2.67 26.06 4.10
CA LYS A 9 2.22 26.42 2.77
C LYS A 9 1.81 27.89 2.77
N ASP A 10 2.37 28.67 1.85
CA ASP A 10 2.13 30.11 1.73
C ASP A 10 2.36 30.88 3.06
N GLY A 11 3.40 30.48 3.82
CA GLY A 11 3.73 31.02 5.13
C GLY A 11 2.79 30.61 6.28
N GLN A 12 1.80 29.75 5.99
CA GLN A 12 0.87 29.24 7.01
C GLN A 12 1.26 27.83 7.43
N MET A 13 1.27 27.61 8.75
CA MET A 13 1.51 26.29 9.32
C MET A 13 0.40 25.33 8.92
N GLN A 14 0.77 24.22 8.29
CA GLN A 14 -0.16 23.15 7.90
C GLN A 14 -0.08 21.95 8.83
N THR A 15 1.15 21.51 9.13
CA THR A 15 1.36 20.30 9.92
C THR A 15 2.58 20.44 10.81
N ARG A 16 2.52 19.87 12.01
CA ARG A 16 3.64 19.74 12.96
C ARG A 16 3.82 18.30 13.38
N TYR A 17 5.06 17.96 13.72
CA TYR A 17 5.43 16.60 14.15
C TYR A 17 6.31 16.65 15.40
N GLY A 18 6.11 15.70 16.31
CA GLY A 18 6.99 15.47 17.43
C GLY A 18 7.56 14.06 17.43
N TYR A 19 8.76 13.92 17.98
CA TYR A 19 9.52 12.68 17.95
C TYR A 19 10.07 12.36 19.34
N ASP A 20 10.27 11.06 19.61
CA ASP A 20 11.02 10.60 20.78
C ASP A 20 12.55 10.63 20.53
N ALA A 21 13.33 10.22 21.52
CA ALA A 21 14.79 10.16 21.41
C ALA A 21 15.28 9.14 20.39
N PHE A 22 14.50 8.09 20.10
CA PHE A 22 14.82 7.08 19.08
C PHE A 22 14.43 7.51 17.68
N GLY A 23 13.63 8.59 17.55
CA GLY A 23 13.18 9.11 16.27
C GLY A 23 11.82 8.62 15.82
N ASN A 24 11.10 7.94 16.66
CA ASN A 24 9.74 7.57 16.38
C ASN A 24 8.85 8.82 16.48
N ARG A 25 7.95 9.01 15.51
CA ARG A 25 6.97 10.10 15.50
C ARG A 25 5.93 9.87 16.60
N THR A 26 5.99 10.63 17.67
CA THR A 26 5.07 10.46 18.81
C THR A 26 3.75 11.20 18.64
N TRP A 27 3.73 12.21 17.77
CA TRP A 27 2.49 12.90 17.42
C TRP A 27 2.61 13.63 16.07
N LYS A 28 1.46 13.86 15.45
CA LYS A 28 1.21 14.73 14.30
C LYS A 28 0.07 15.68 14.67
N GLU A 29 0.18 16.94 14.34
CA GLU A 29 -0.91 17.92 14.43
C GLU A 29 -1.13 18.53 13.06
N GLU A 30 -2.34 18.45 12.54
CA GLU A 30 -2.73 18.93 11.23
C GLU A 30 -4.10 19.57 11.32
N SER A 31 -4.23 20.81 10.84
CA SER A 31 -5.50 21.57 10.89
C SER A 31 -6.14 21.63 12.29
N GLY A 32 -5.32 21.65 13.35
CA GLY A 32 -5.78 21.67 14.75
C GLY A 32 -6.15 20.30 15.30
N GLU A 33 -6.13 19.25 14.50
CA GLU A 33 -6.32 17.88 14.98
C GLU A 33 -4.99 17.21 15.31
N ARG A 34 -4.94 16.54 16.48
CA ARG A 34 -3.75 15.84 16.94
C ARG A 34 -3.93 14.33 16.89
N THR A 35 -3.00 13.67 16.20
CA THR A 35 -2.81 12.22 16.22
C THR A 35 -1.63 11.89 17.12
N SER A 36 -1.79 10.95 18.04
CA SER A 36 -0.73 10.47 18.95
C SER A 36 -0.39 9.03 18.64
N TYR A 37 0.90 8.68 18.75
CA TYR A 37 1.43 7.35 18.42
C TYR A 37 2.17 6.78 19.63
N GLN A 38 2.08 5.46 19.84
CA GLN A 38 2.81 4.74 20.86
C GLN A 38 3.60 3.60 20.24
N TYR A 39 4.78 3.35 20.78
CA TYR A 39 5.73 2.34 20.30
C TYR A 39 6.11 1.38 21.42
N ASN A 40 6.42 0.14 21.07
CA ASN A 40 7.00 -0.84 21.98
C ASN A 40 8.55 -0.69 22.03
N ALA A 41 9.19 -1.54 22.83
CA ALA A 41 10.65 -1.54 23.00
C ALA A 41 11.43 -1.91 21.72
N LEU A 42 10.76 -2.44 20.69
CA LEU A 42 11.33 -2.76 19.37
C LEU A 42 11.09 -1.63 18.35
N ASN A 43 10.64 -0.45 18.80
CA ASN A 43 10.27 0.69 17.95
C ASN A 43 9.13 0.38 16.94
N GLN A 44 8.28 -0.61 17.22
CA GLN A 44 7.09 -0.90 16.44
C GLN A 44 5.93 -0.07 16.99
N MET A 45 5.19 0.59 16.11
CA MET A 45 4.00 1.36 16.48
C MET A 45 2.89 0.41 16.94
N VAL A 46 2.53 0.46 18.20
CA VAL A 46 1.50 -0.43 18.80
C VAL A 46 0.13 0.22 18.88
N SER A 47 0.07 1.55 18.87
CA SER A 47 -1.21 2.24 18.76
C SER A 47 -1.10 3.64 18.19
N GLU A 48 -2.19 4.09 17.58
CA GLU A 48 -2.42 5.50 17.25
C GLU A 48 -3.78 5.95 17.78
N ARG A 49 -3.90 7.24 18.08
CA ARG A 49 -5.15 7.84 18.53
C ARG A 49 -5.34 9.20 17.86
N GLN A 50 -6.51 9.39 17.23
CA GLN A 50 -6.94 10.67 16.66
C GLN A 50 -8.41 10.88 17.04
N GLY A 51 -8.73 11.96 17.73
CA GLY A 51 -10.07 12.21 18.22
C GLY A 51 -10.57 11.03 19.10
N GLY A 52 -11.76 10.52 18.77
CA GLY A 52 -12.36 9.34 19.42
C GLY A 52 -11.92 7.99 18.85
N ILE A 53 -11.04 7.98 17.84
CA ILE A 53 -10.60 6.76 17.16
C ILE A 53 -9.27 6.31 17.76
N ARG A 54 -9.21 5.05 18.20
CA ARG A 54 -7.98 4.37 18.62
C ARG A 54 -7.75 3.16 17.72
N ARG A 55 -6.58 3.09 17.07
CA ARG A 55 -6.13 1.89 16.36
C ARG A 55 -5.03 1.21 17.14
N GLU A 56 -5.03 -0.11 17.09
CA GLU A 56 -4.06 -0.97 17.77
C GLU A 56 -3.48 -1.94 16.75
N TYR A 57 -2.15 -2.14 16.81
CA TYR A 57 -1.37 -2.90 15.86
C TYR A 57 -0.74 -4.10 16.52
N GLY A 58 -1.03 -5.31 16.04
CA GLY A 58 -0.47 -6.56 16.51
C GLY A 58 0.67 -7.05 15.62
N TYR A 59 1.70 -7.67 16.24
CA TYR A 59 2.87 -8.16 15.54
C TYR A 59 3.19 -9.59 15.90
N ASP A 60 3.77 -10.35 14.97
CA ASP A 60 4.34 -11.66 15.25
C ASP A 60 5.76 -11.52 15.87
N LYS A 61 6.36 -12.65 16.26
CA LYS A 61 7.71 -12.68 16.85
C LYS A 61 8.82 -12.27 15.86
N ARG A 62 8.54 -12.23 14.56
CA ARG A 62 9.46 -11.80 13.50
C ARG A 62 9.31 -10.31 13.18
N GLY A 63 8.35 -9.64 13.84
CA GLY A 63 8.10 -8.21 13.65
C GLY A 63 7.11 -7.86 12.55
N ASN A 64 6.45 -8.84 11.96
CA ASN A 64 5.44 -8.59 10.93
C ASN A 64 4.14 -8.10 11.55
N LEU A 65 3.51 -7.10 10.94
CA LEU A 65 2.17 -6.63 11.31
C LEU A 65 1.14 -7.73 11.01
N THR A 66 0.48 -8.26 12.02
CA THR A 66 -0.49 -9.35 11.85
C THR A 66 -1.94 -8.93 11.99
N SER A 67 -2.21 -7.81 12.68
CA SER A 67 -3.58 -7.33 12.87
C SER A 67 -3.67 -5.83 13.08
N ILE A 68 -4.81 -5.26 12.70
CA ILE A 68 -5.22 -3.90 13.02
C ILE A 68 -6.62 -3.96 13.63
N LEU A 69 -6.75 -3.39 14.86
CA LEU A 69 -8.03 -3.16 15.52
C LEU A 69 -8.34 -1.66 15.52
N GLU A 70 -9.61 -1.30 15.48
CA GLU A 70 -10.09 0.07 15.66
C GLU A 70 -11.18 0.10 16.71
N ASN A 71 -10.95 0.83 17.80
CA ASN A 71 -11.80 0.85 19.01
C ASN A 71 -12.14 -0.56 19.50
N GLY A 72 -11.15 -1.46 19.53
CA GLY A 72 -11.32 -2.86 19.92
C GLY A 72 -12.00 -3.75 18.89
N THR A 73 -12.44 -3.19 17.75
CA THR A 73 -13.04 -3.96 16.64
C THR A 73 -12.00 -4.28 15.60
N TRP A 74 -11.94 -5.53 15.19
CA TRP A 74 -11.03 -6.02 14.17
C TRP A 74 -11.30 -5.34 12.82
N LYS A 75 -10.23 -4.89 12.14
CA LYS A 75 -10.27 -4.23 10.83
C LYS A 75 -9.51 -4.96 9.76
N LYS A 76 -8.28 -5.42 10.05
CA LYS A 76 -7.42 -6.11 9.09
C LYS A 76 -6.62 -7.21 9.76
N GLN A 77 -6.34 -8.26 9.01
CA GLN A 77 -5.46 -9.36 9.40
C GLN A 77 -4.53 -9.74 8.26
N TYR A 78 -3.31 -10.13 8.62
CA TYR A 78 -2.24 -10.48 7.69
C TYR A 78 -1.60 -11.80 8.12
N VAL A 79 -1.26 -12.65 7.16
CA VAL A 79 -0.56 -13.91 7.36
C VAL A 79 0.73 -13.92 6.56
N TYR A 80 1.80 -14.33 7.21
CA TYR A 80 3.13 -14.41 6.61
C TYR A 80 3.63 -15.84 6.58
N GLY A 81 4.22 -16.23 5.44
CA GLY A 81 4.76 -17.56 5.23
C GLY A 81 6.14 -17.78 5.84
N ALA A 82 6.69 -18.96 5.59
CA ALA A 82 7.97 -19.40 6.13
C ALA A 82 9.15 -18.51 5.74
N ILE A 83 9.14 -17.95 4.53
CA ILE A 83 10.18 -17.04 4.01
C ILE A 83 9.92 -15.57 4.36
N ASN A 84 9.05 -15.30 5.34
CA ASN A 84 8.70 -13.96 5.82
C ASN A 84 8.09 -13.06 4.74
N ARG A 85 7.27 -13.63 3.84
CA ARG A 85 6.49 -12.92 2.83
C ARG A 85 5.01 -12.93 3.20
N LEU A 86 4.32 -11.84 2.90
CA LEU A 86 2.87 -11.74 3.11
C LEU A 86 2.15 -12.72 2.16
N GLU A 87 1.50 -13.73 2.70
CA GLU A 87 0.78 -14.75 1.91
C GLU A 87 -0.71 -14.43 1.78
N GLU A 88 -1.31 -13.83 2.81
CA GLU A 88 -2.73 -13.51 2.80
C GLU A 88 -3.03 -12.24 3.60
N ALA A 89 -3.99 -11.45 3.11
CA ALA A 89 -4.56 -10.31 3.80
C ALA A 89 -6.10 -10.34 3.72
N VAL A 90 -6.77 -10.03 4.82
CA VAL A 90 -8.25 -9.96 4.92
C VAL A 90 -8.64 -8.72 5.69
N ASP A 91 -9.70 -8.03 5.26
CA ASP A 91 -10.28 -6.91 5.99
C ASP A 91 -11.67 -7.22 6.58
N ALA A 92 -12.18 -6.29 7.38
CA ALA A 92 -13.48 -6.42 8.04
C ALA A 92 -14.66 -6.47 7.04
N ALA A 93 -14.51 -5.89 5.85
CA ALA A 93 -15.50 -5.95 4.78
C ALA A 93 -15.47 -7.28 4.01
N GLY A 94 -14.49 -8.16 4.33
CA GLY A 94 -14.29 -9.44 3.68
C GLY A 94 -13.49 -9.37 2.39
N LYS A 95 -12.89 -8.22 2.06
CA LYS A 95 -11.92 -8.13 0.98
C LYS A 95 -10.72 -8.98 1.35
N GLN A 96 -10.31 -9.88 0.46
CA GLN A 96 -9.27 -10.88 0.69
C GLN A 96 -8.30 -10.87 -0.48
N ALA A 97 -7.00 -10.96 -0.18
CA ALA A 97 -5.95 -11.11 -1.17
C ALA A 97 -5.00 -12.22 -0.77
N ARG A 98 -4.56 -13.03 -1.73
CA ARG A 98 -3.49 -14.02 -1.59
C ARG A 98 -2.38 -13.72 -2.57
N TYR A 99 -1.15 -13.90 -2.11
CA TYR A 99 0.04 -13.55 -2.87
C TYR A 99 0.84 -14.79 -3.22
N GLN A 100 1.36 -14.82 -4.43
CA GLN A 100 2.19 -15.90 -4.95
C GLN A 100 3.61 -15.39 -5.19
N TYR A 101 4.59 -16.19 -4.78
CA TYR A 101 6.01 -15.85 -4.89
C TYR A 101 6.75 -16.92 -5.68
N ASN A 102 7.77 -16.53 -6.43
CA ASN A 102 8.70 -17.45 -7.04
C ASN A 102 9.73 -17.96 -6.02
N GLY A 103 10.59 -18.91 -6.41
CA GLY A 103 11.62 -19.49 -5.56
C GLY A 103 12.67 -18.48 -5.02
N LEU A 104 12.77 -17.29 -5.62
CA LEU A 104 13.63 -16.20 -5.19
C LEU A 104 12.91 -15.21 -4.24
N GLY A 105 11.63 -15.44 -3.95
CA GLY A 105 10.83 -14.59 -3.07
C GLY A 105 10.30 -13.31 -3.72
N HIS A 106 10.30 -13.21 -5.05
CA HIS A 106 9.65 -12.12 -5.76
C HIS A 106 8.17 -12.46 -6.00
N ARG A 107 7.29 -11.47 -5.79
CA ARG A 107 5.85 -11.63 -6.02
C ARG A 107 5.56 -11.75 -7.52
N VAL A 108 5.00 -12.89 -7.93
CA VAL A 108 4.66 -13.20 -9.32
C VAL A 108 3.16 -13.31 -9.56
N GLY A 109 2.35 -13.25 -8.50
CA GLY A 109 0.90 -13.29 -8.64
C GLY A 109 0.17 -12.77 -7.41
N LYS A 110 -1.09 -12.44 -7.63
CA LYS A 110 -2.07 -12.03 -6.61
C LYS A 110 -3.43 -12.56 -7.01
N GLN A 111 -4.13 -13.19 -6.10
CA GLN A 111 -5.55 -13.51 -6.21
C GLN A 111 -6.30 -12.64 -5.22
N GLU A 112 -7.33 -11.93 -5.67
CA GLU A 112 -8.13 -11.09 -4.80
C GLU A 112 -9.62 -11.22 -5.09
N GLY A 113 -10.43 -11.00 -4.06
CA GLY A 113 -11.89 -11.06 -4.13
C GLY A 113 -12.54 -10.70 -2.82
N VAL A 114 -13.81 -11.01 -2.69
CA VAL A 114 -14.59 -10.68 -1.50
C VAL A 114 -15.28 -11.94 -0.98
N LEU A 115 -15.20 -12.19 0.31
CA LEU A 115 -15.95 -13.25 0.97
C LEU A 115 -17.46 -12.98 0.87
N PRO A 116 -18.29 -14.01 0.62
CA PRO A 116 -19.75 -13.86 0.63
C PRO A 116 -20.25 -13.32 1.97
N LYS A 117 -21.24 -12.43 1.95
CA LYS A 117 -21.81 -11.79 3.15
C LYS A 117 -22.25 -12.82 4.22
N GLU A 118 -22.84 -13.93 3.79
CA GLU A 118 -23.26 -15.01 4.68
C GLU A 118 -22.13 -15.63 5.50
N LYS A 119 -20.91 -15.65 4.93
CA LYS A 119 -19.70 -16.10 5.64
C LYS A 119 -19.16 -15.00 6.57
N LEU A 120 -19.28 -13.74 6.19
CA LEU A 120 -18.82 -12.61 7.02
C LEU A 120 -19.59 -12.50 8.33
N GLU A 121 -20.90 -12.75 8.31
CA GLU A 121 -21.79 -12.65 9.47
C GLU A 121 -21.59 -13.81 10.47
N LYS A 122 -21.19 -14.98 9.98
CA LYS A 122 -21.08 -16.23 10.78
C LYS A 122 -19.69 -16.51 11.32
N LEU A 123 -18.65 -15.87 10.80
CA LEU A 123 -17.27 -16.18 11.13
C LEU A 123 -16.61 -15.04 11.92
N ASP A 124 -15.93 -15.41 12.98
CA ASP A 124 -14.99 -14.48 13.59
C ASP A 124 -13.86 -14.13 12.61
N PRO A 125 -13.22 -12.98 12.77
CA PRO A 125 -12.20 -12.52 11.82
C PRO A 125 -11.04 -13.47 11.58
N GLN A 126 -10.61 -14.21 12.62
CA GLN A 126 -9.49 -15.14 12.50
C GLN A 126 -9.84 -16.36 11.64
N SER A 127 -11.09 -16.79 11.70
CA SER A 127 -11.59 -17.92 10.91
C SER A 127 -11.77 -17.60 9.42
N ARG A 128 -11.60 -16.34 9.00
CA ARG A 128 -11.68 -15.92 7.58
C ARG A 128 -10.41 -16.24 6.79
N ILE A 129 -9.28 -16.37 7.47
CA ILE A 129 -8.01 -16.74 6.87
C ILE A 129 -8.08 -18.16 6.31
N GLY A 130 -7.49 -18.36 5.13
CA GLY A 130 -7.45 -19.67 4.46
C GLY A 130 -8.75 -20.07 3.75
N MET A 131 -9.81 -19.25 3.82
CA MET A 131 -11.07 -19.52 3.12
C MET A 131 -10.94 -19.33 1.63
N GLU A 132 -11.70 -20.11 0.84
CA GLU A 132 -11.78 -19.91 -0.59
C GLU A 132 -12.30 -18.51 -0.95
N ILE A 133 -11.56 -17.81 -1.80
CA ILE A 133 -11.93 -16.48 -2.28
C ILE A 133 -13.03 -16.62 -3.33
N GLY A 134 -14.25 -16.15 -3.00
CA GLY A 134 -15.35 -16.09 -3.96
C GLY A 134 -15.18 -14.95 -4.95
N ASN A 135 -15.69 -15.10 -6.19
CA ASN A 135 -15.61 -14.10 -7.25
C ASN A 135 -14.21 -13.47 -7.34
N SER A 136 -13.17 -14.33 -7.35
CA SER A 136 -11.79 -13.87 -7.34
C SER A 136 -11.30 -13.52 -8.73
N ARG A 137 -10.48 -12.48 -8.81
CA ARG A 137 -9.67 -12.16 -9.98
C ARG A 137 -8.21 -12.56 -9.71
N GLN A 138 -7.58 -13.08 -10.75
CA GLN A 138 -6.17 -13.45 -10.73
C GLN A 138 -5.36 -12.39 -11.45
N ILE A 139 -4.27 -11.95 -10.82
CA ILE A 139 -3.32 -11.01 -11.39
C ILE A 139 -1.97 -11.71 -11.43
N THR A 140 -1.28 -11.67 -12.57
CA THR A 140 0.07 -12.20 -12.72
C THR A 140 1.05 -11.09 -13.08
N TYR A 141 2.31 -11.28 -12.68
CA TYR A 141 3.38 -10.31 -12.86
C TYR A 141 4.58 -10.97 -13.54
N THR A 142 5.02 -10.40 -14.65
CA THR A 142 6.29 -10.74 -15.29
C THR A 142 7.34 -9.71 -14.87
N LEU A 143 8.48 -10.19 -14.36
CA LEU A 143 9.51 -9.36 -13.75
C LEU A 143 10.84 -9.47 -14.52
N ASP A 144 11.52 -8.34 -14.67
CA ASP A 144 12.94 -8.33 -15.05
C ASP A 144 13.80 -8.47 -13.78
N LEU A 145 14.38 -9.65 -13.58
CA LEU A 145 15.23 -9.96 -12.43
C LEU A 145 16.72 -9.66 -12.67
N THR A 146 17.07 -9.08 -13.82
CA THR A 146 18.46 -8.72 -14.16
C THR A 146 18.90 -7.42 -13.47
N ARG A 147 17.95 -6.64 -12.95
CA ARG A 147 18.19 -5.39 -12.22
C ARG A 147 18.32 -5.65 -10.72
N GLN A 148 19.08 -4.79 -10.04
CA GLN A 148 19.25 -4.86 -8.57
C GLN A 148 17.92 -4.77 -7.82
N TYR A 149 17.02 -3.91 -8.30
CA TYR A 149 15.62 -3.87 -7.93
C TYR A 149 14.83 -4.30 -9.17
N TYR A 150 14.14 -5.45 -9.09
CA TYR A 150 13.42 -5.98 -10.25
C TYR A 150 12.41 -4.96 -10.81
N ASN A 151 12.30 -4.91 -12.13
CA ASN A 151 11.30 -4.10 -12.82
C ASN A 151 10.07 -4.96 -13.15
N LEU A 152 8.88 -4.40 -12.98
CA LEU A 152 7.66 -5.00 -13.51
C LEU A 152 7.63 -4.80 -15.02
N LEU A 153 7.67 -5.89 -15.79
CA LEU A 153 7.58 -5.83 -17.25
C LEU A 153 6.14 -5.95 -17.73
N GLU A 154 5.34 -6.78 -17.09
CA GLU A 154 3.97 -7.03 -17.50
C GLU A 154 3.08 -7.33 -16.30
N ARG A 155 1.84 -6.81 -16.32
CA ARG A 155 0.76 -7.15 -15.42
C ARG A 155 -0.41 -7.65 -16.25
N THR A 156 -0.84 -8.87 -15.99
CA THR A 156 -1.98 -9.48 -16.66
C THR A 156 -3.09 -9.74 -15.65
N GLU A 157 -4.30 -9.34 -15.98
CA GLU A 157 -5.51 -9.50 -15.17
C GLU A 157 -6.68 -9.80 -16.10
N GLU A 158 -7.16 -11.07 -16.10
CA GLU A 158 -8.23 -11.51 -17.00
C GLU A 158 -8.04 -11.09 -18.47
N ASN A 159 -8.81 -10.10 -18.92
CA ASN A 159 -8.75 -9.55 -20.29
C ASN A 159 -7.88 -8.27 -20.39
N ARG A 160 -7.18 -7.90 -19.34
CA ARG A 160 -6.35 -6.70 -19.26
C ARG A 160 -4.89 -7.09 -19.22
N ASN A 161 -4.10 -6.53 -20.12
CA ASN A 161 -2.66 -6.72 -20.15
C ASN A 161 -1.98 -5.35 -20.24
N GLN A 162 -1.08 -5.08 -19.30
CA GLN A 162 -0.26 -3.87 -19.25
C GLN A 162 1.20 -4.24 -19.39
N ARG A 163 1.90 -3.67 -20.36
CA ARG A 163 3.36 -3.80 -20.56
C ARG A 163 4.04 -2.51 -20.15
N TYR A 164 5.09 -2.60 -19.35
CA TYR A 164 5.79 -1.45 -18.77
C TYR A 164 7.15 -1.25 -19.42
N PHE A 165 7.48 0.00 -19.70
CA PHE A 165 8.73 0.44 -20.30
C PHE A 165 9.50 1.26 -19.27
N TRP A 166 10.77 0.94 -19.12
CA TRP A 166 11.65 1.47 -18.09
C TRP A 166 12.88 2.13 -18.72
N ASP A 167 13.30 3.25 -18.11
CA ASP A 167 14.67 3.74 -18.21
C ASP A 167 15.30 3.78 -16.81
N GLY A 168 15.50 4.91 -16.17
CA GLY A 168 15.85 5.00 -14.73
C GLY A 168 14.67 4.64 -13.83
N ASN A 169 13.47 5.06 -14.22
CA ASN A 169 12.18 4.79 -13.57
C ASN A 169 11.20 4.23 -14.61
N VAL A 170 9.97 3.86 -14.18
CA VAL A 170 8.93 3.48 -15.13
C VAL A 170 8.57 4.68 -16.01
N ALA A 171 8.79 4.58 -17.33
CA ALA A 171 8.60 5.69 -18.27
C ALA A 171 7.20 5.67 -18.91
N ALA A 172 6.69 4.49 -19.22
CA ALA A 172 5.40 4.33 -19.90
C ALA A 172 4.80 2.95 -19.61
N TYR A 173 3.50 2.81 -19.86
CA TYR A 173 2.87 1.50 -20.05
C TYR A 173 2.02 1.49 -21.32
N GLU A 174 1.85 0.30 -21.88
CA GLU A 174 0.98 0.04 -23.02
C GLU A 174 -0.14 -0.90 -22.61
N GLU A 175 -1.36 -0.55 -22.96
CA GLU A 175 -2.57 -1.35 -22.73
C GLU A 175 -3.47 -1.24 -23.97
N ASN A 176 -3.89 -2.37 -24.54
CA ASN A 176 -4.73 -2.43 -25.74
C ASN A 176 -4.18 -1.67 -26.98
N GLY A 177 -2.84 -1.60 -27.10
CA GLY A 177 -2.17 -0.84 -28.15
C GLY A 177 -2.08 0.67 -27.91
N GLU A 178 -2.62 1.18 -26.82
CA GLU A 178 -2.49 2.57 -26.40
C GLU A 178 -1.35 2.72 -25.41
N ARG A 179 -0.48 3.70 -25.65
CA ARG A 179 0.65 4.01 -24.77
C ARG A 179 0.34 5.19 -23.89
N ASN A 180 0.62 5.03 -22.59
CA ASN A 180 0.44 6.03 -21.55
C ASN A 180 1.79 6.31 -20.87
N TYR A 181 2.05 7.57 -20.59
CA TYR A 181 3.34 8.05 -20.10
C TYR A 181 3.23 8.50 -18.64
N TYR A 182 4.29 8.24 -17.90
CA TYR A 182 4.43 8.68 -16.51
C TYR A 182 5.15 10.01 -16.45
N LEU A 183 4.53 10.98 -15.76
CA LEU A 183 5.21 12.17 -15.26
C LEU A 183 5.45 11.95 -13.78
N GLN A 184 6.70 12.05 -13.36
CA GLN A 184 7.15 11.64 -12.02
C GLN A 184 7.90 12.76 -11.33
N ASP A 185 8.01 12.68 -9.99
CA ASP A 185 8.96 13.47 -9.22
C ASP A 185 10.38 12.87 -9.32
N GLU A 186 11.34 13.53 -8.68
CA GLU A 186 12.75 13.09 -8.63
C GLU A 186 12.97 11.76 -7.91
N LEU A 187 12.00 11.31 -7.13
CA LEU A 187 12.03 10.04 -6.41
C LEU A 187 11.40 8.88 -7.22
N GLY A 188 10.86 9.18 -8.41
CA GLY A 188 10.15 8.21 -9.24
C GLY A 188 8.69 7.98 -8.85
N SER A 189 8.11 8.84 -8.00
CA SER A 189 6.69 8.76 -7.67
C SER A 189 5.86 9.29 -8.83
N PRO A 190 4.88 8.54 -9.36
CA PRO A 190 3.97 9.06 -10.40
C PRO A 190 3.21 10.29 -9.90
N LEU A 191 3.20 11.36 -10.69
CA LEU A 191 2.40 12.56 -10.43
C LEU A 191 1.22 12.66 -11.39
N ARG A 192 1.41 12.19 -12.63
CA ARG A 192 0.38 12.17 -13.67
C ARG A 192 0.60 11.00 -14.61
N ILE A 193 -0.50 10.54 -15.19
CA ILE A 193 -0.51 9.67 -16.36
C ILE A 193 -1.17 10.42 -17.50
N GLU A 194 -0.49 10.48 -18.64
CA GLU A 194 -0.98 11.13 -19.85
C GLU A 194 -0.91 10.14 -21.04
N ASP A 195 -1.86 10.23 -21.96
CA ASP A 195 -1.79 9.44 -23.20
C ASP A 195 -0.82 10.05 -24.23
N SER A 196 -0.69 9.43 -25.40
CA SER A 196 0.20 9.87 -26.48
C SER A 196 -0.18 11.24 -27.08
N ALA A 197 -1.38 11.74 -26.84
CA ALA A 197 -1.84 13.08 -27.22
C ALA A 197 -1.64 14.13 -26.11
N GLY A 198 -1.09 13.74 -24.94
CA GLY A 198 -0.92 14.61 -23.78
C GLY A 198 -2.21 14.80 -22.97
N ILE A 199 -3.21 13.94 -23.19
CA ILE A 199 -4.46 14.03 -22.43
C ILE A 199 -4.28 13.34 -21.06
N LEU A 200 -4.58 14.07 -20.01
CA LEU A 200 -4.50 13.58 -18.64
C LEU A 200 -5.47 12.42 -18.39
N LYS A 201 -4.96 11.27 -17.94
CA LYS A 201 -5.75 10.09 -17.52
C LYS A 201 -5.97 10.06 -16.01
N GLU A 202 -4.93 10.30 -15.22
CA GLU A 202 -5.00 10.30 -13.76
C GLU A 202 -3.91 11.20 -13.15
N SER A 203 -4.21 11.78 -11.99
CA SER A 203 -3.26 12.57 -11.19
C SER A 203 -3.03 11.91 -9.83
N TYR A 204 -1.85 12.09 -9.29
CA TYR A 204 -1.42 11.54 -8.00
C TYR A 204 -0.83 12.66 -7.14
N GLY A 205 -0.97 12.53 -5.83
CA GLY A 205 -0.37 13.42 -4.86
C GLY A 205 0.02 12.67 -3.60
N TYR A 206 1.17 13.03 -3.05
CA TYR A 206 1.71 12.34 -1.89
C TYR A 206 1.97 13.31 -0.75
N GLY A 207 1.65 12.88 0.46
CA GLY A 207 2.03 13.57 1.68
C GLY A 207 3.52 13.42 1.97
N ALA A 208 3.98 14.08 3.03
CA ALA A 208 5.39 14.11 3.41
C ALA A 208 5.99 12.74 3.78
N PHE A 209 5.16 11.76 4.09
CA PHE A 209 5.55 10.39 4.39
C PHE A 209 4.97 9.39 3.39
N GLY A 210 4.58 9.85 2.19
CA GLY A 210 4.09 9.01 1.11
C GLY A 210 2.60 8.67 1.20
N GLU A 211 1.84 9.33 2.08
CA GLU A 211 0.38 9.16 2.14
C GLU A 211 -0.25 9.56 0.80
N ASP A 212 -1.14 8.73 0.26
CA ASP A 212 -1.88 9.06 -0.97
C ASP A 212 -2.96 10.11 -0.66
N LEU A 213 -2.74 11.35 -1.13
CA LEU A 213 -3.64 12.47 -0.90
C LEU A 213 -4.88 12.44 -1.80
N TYR A 214 -4.82 11.74 -2.93
CA TYR A 214 -5.91 11.68 -3.90
C TYR A 214 -6.73 10.38 -3.80
N GLN A 215 -6.30 9.45 -2.92
CA GLN A 215 -6.95 8.17 -2.67
C GLN A 215 -7.17 7.35 -3.95
N ASN A 216 -6.18 7.38 -4.84
CA ASN A 216 -6.19 6.60 -6.05
C ASN A 216 -6.17 5.11 -5.71
N GLN A 217 -7.01 4.32 -6.39
CA GLN A 217 -7.18 2.90 -6.10
C GLN A 217 -6.25 1.97 -6.90
N GLY A 218 -5.21 2.50 -7.56
CA GLY A 218 -4.30 1.69 -8.36
C GLY A 218 -4.93 1.01 -9.58
N LYS A 219 -6.13 1.42 -9.98
CA LYS A 219 -6.89 0.77 -11.07
C LYS A 219 -6.26 1.00 -12.44
N ILE A 220 -5.70 2.19 -12.68
CA ILE A 220 -5.08 2.55 -13.96
C ILE A 220 -3.67 1.95 -14.04
N GLN A 221 -2.88 2.11 -12.98
CA GLN A 221 -1.50 1.66 -12.93
C GLN A 221 -1.11 1.29 -11.48
N PRO A 222 -0.12 0.39 -11.25
CA PRO A 222 0.15 -0.18 -9.92
C PRO A 222 1.15 0.61 -9.07
N PHE A 223 1.84 1.62 -9.62
CA PHE A 223 2.94 2.29 -8.89
C PHE A 223 2.43 3.44 -8.02
N GLY A 224 3.08 3.67 -6.90
CA GLY A 224 2.80 4.72 -5.94
C GLY A 224 4.05 5.52 -5.55
N TYR A 225 4.08 6.04 -4.33
CA TYR A 225 5.19 6.80 -3.79
C TYR A 225 6.53 6.09 -4.00
N THR A 226 7.55 6.83 -4.46
CA THR A 226 8.89 6.33 -4.81
C THR A 226 8.90 5.19 -5.86
N GLY A 227 7.86 5.08 -6.70
CA GLY A 227 7.77 4.07 -7.74
C GLY A 227 7.50 2.65 -7.24
N TYR A 228 7.23 2.44 -5.96
CA TYR A 228 6.90 1.11 -5.44
C TYR A 228 5.50 0.67 -5.87
N GLN A 229 5.37 -0.64 -6.15
CA GLN A 229 4.07 -1.23 -6.46
C GLN A 229 3.17 -1.21 -5.21
N ARG A 230 1.97 -0.63 -5.37
CA ARG A 230 0.96 -0.56 -4.32
C ARG A 230 0.16 -1.85 -4.22
N ASP A 231 -0.30 -2.16 -3.01
CA ASP A 231 -1.38 -3.11 -2.75
C ASP A 231 -2.64 -2.35 -2.36
N GLU A 232 -3.75 -2.64 -3.03
CA GLU A 232 -5.06 -2.02 -2.80
C GLU A 232 -5.78 -2.59 -1.56
#